data_6a571460696889de560cea2d6ec9280d
#
_entry.id   6a571460696889de560cea2d6ec9280d
#
_cell.length_a   1.000
_cell.length_b   1.000
_cell.length_c   1.000
_cell.angle_alpha   90.00
_cell.angle_beta   90.00
_cell.angle_gamma   90.00
#
_symmetry.space_group_name_H-M   'P 1'
#
loop_
_entity.id
_entity.type
_entity.pdbx_description
1 polymer ?
#
loop_
_entity_poly.entity_id
_entity_poly.type
_entity_poly.pdbx_seq_one_letter_code
_entity_poly.pdbx_strand_id
1 'polypeptide(L)'
;PSKLSVFIPLQRAAYPSGYFDAPHKQTALEDYLVRQFCQEIAKYNFKAKGSGKSGLIATSNPGPEILSRTACECSTKGITARFEAGFPANGRTINSGELIKILFDFLPRCVKTVFYYKNRPAREVKAVSDLAEDQHFIRCELERLGLVSFVADGAILPRESGISSRPMKGSVPFQSPDSLRMELNLPHHGRITGMGL
;
A
#
# COMPACT_ATOMS: atom_id res chain seq x y z
N PRO A 1 0.59 -22.32 6.14
CA PRO A 1 0.34 -21.20 7.07
C PRO A 1 -1.15 -21.10 7.39
N SER A 2 -1.48 -20.62 8.60
CA SER A 2 -2.83 -20.33 9.01
C SER A 2 -3.22 -18.92 8.56
N LYS A 3 -4.44 -18.76 8.05
CA LYS A 3 -4.99 -17.44 7.70
C LYS A 3 -5.53 -16.77 8.96
N LEU A 4 -5.10 -15.54 9.20
CA LEU A 4 -5.47 -14.76 10.36
C LEU A 4 -5.97 -13.38 9.91
N SER A 5 -6.78 -12.78 10.78
CA SER A 5 -7.17 -11.37 10.62
C SER A 5 -7.11 -10.67 11.97
N VAL A 6 -6.84 -9.37 11.92
CA VAL A 6 -6.95 -8.48 13.08
C VAL A 6 -7.90 -7.35 12.74
N PHE A 7 -8.80 -7.06 13.65
CA PHE A 7 -9.69 -5.91 13.56
C PHE A 7 -9.26 -4.85 14.56
N ILE A 8 -9.06 -3.63 14.07
CA ILE A 8 -8.68 -2.46 14.87
C ILE A 8 -9.86 -1.48 14.83
N PRO A 9 -10.59 -1.28 15.94
CA PRO A 9 -11.68 -0.31 15.99
C PRO A 9 -11.21 1.08 15.60
N LEU A 10 -12.03 1.85 14.87
CA LEU A 10 -11.67 3.17 14.37
C LEU A 10 -11.21 4.12 15.49
N GLN A 11 -11.84 4.05 16.66
CA GLN A 11 -11.45 4.83 17.83
C GLN A 11 -10.00 4.59 18.30
N ARG A 12 -9.47 3.37 18.06
CA ARG A 12 -8.06 3.02 18.35
C ARG A 12 -7.14 3.31 17.19
N ALA A 13 -7.58 3.03 15.96
CA ALA A 13 -6.84 3.35 14.74
C ALA A 13 -6.66 4.85 14.58
N ALA A 14 -7.72 5.62 14.90
CA ALA A 14 -7.78 7.07 14.94
C ALA A 14 -7.38 7.78 13.63
N TYR A 15 -7.58 7.11 12.47
CA TYR A 15 -7.44 7.78 11.18
C TYR A 15 -8.59 8.77 10.96
N PRO A 16 -8.30 10.02 10.58
CA PRO A 16 -9.33 10.99 10.19
C PRO A 16 -10.20 10.45 9.04
N SER A 17 -11.51 10.68 9.12
CA SER A 17 -12.47 10.18 8.11
C SER A 17 -12.18 10.69 6.71
N GLY A 18 -11.62 11.88 6.57
CA GLY A 18 -11.24 12.46 5.28
C GLY A 18 -10.20 11.65 4.48
N TYR A 19 -9.57 10.64 5.06
CA TYR A 19 -8.66 9.74 4.33
C TYR A 19 -9.35 8.52 3.71
N PHE A 20 -10.64 8.31 3.99
CA PHE A 20 -11.43 7.20 3.44
C PHE A 20 -12.92 7.55 3.19
N ASP A 21 -13.21 8.83 3.00
CA ASP A 21 -14.55 9.35 2.66
C ASP A 21 -14.90 9.21 1.18
N ALA A 22 -13.93 8.85 0.34
CA ALA A 22 -14.12 8.57 -1.07
C ALA A 22 -13.40 7.25 -1.47
N PRO A 23 -13.94 6.49 -2.46
CA PRO A 23 -13.39 5.18 -2.82
C PRO A 23 -11.92 5.21 -3.23
N HIS A 24 -11.48 6.22 -3.98
CA HIS A 24 -10.08 6.35 -4.41
C HIS A 24 -9.13 6.63 -3.22
N LYS A 25 -9.55 7.46 -2.25
CA LYS A 25 -8.77 7.73 -1.03
C LYS A 25 -8.72 6.50 -0.12
N GLN A 26 -9.87 5.82 0.04
CA GLN A 26 -9.94 4.57 0.79
C GLN A 26 -8.96 3.53 0.22
N THR A 27 -9.02 3.29 -1.10
CA THR A 27 -8.11 2.35 -1.78
C THR A 27 -6.64 2.72 -1.58
N ALA A 28 -6.31 4.01 -1.67
CA ALA A 28 -4.94 4.49 -1.48
C ALA A 28 -4.45 4.31 -0.04
N LEU A 29 -5.30 4.59 0.96
CA LEU A 29 -4.98 4.34 2.37
C LEU A 29 -4.79 2.85 2.64
N GLU A 30 -5.68 1.99 2.14
CA GLU A 30 -5.60 0.53 2.29
C GLU A 30 -4.31 -0.01 1.68
N ASP A 31 -3.96 0.41 0.46
CA ASP A 31 -2.71 0.03 -0.22
C ASP A 31 -1.48 0.51 0.56
N TYR A 32 -1.47 1.75 1.04
CA TYR A 32 -0.40 2.27 1.89
C TYR A 32 -0.22 1.44 3.15
N LEU A 33 -1.30 1.12 3.85
CA LEU A 33 -1.25 0.33 5.09
C LEU A 33 -0.75 -1.10 4.83
N VAL A 34 -1.16 -1.73 3.73
CA VAL A 34 -0.64 -3.06 3.34
C VAL A 34 0.87 -3.02 3.09
N ARG A 35 1.36 -2.01 2.38
CA ARG A 35 2.81 -1.83 2.14
C ARG A 35 3.59 -1.68 3.44
N GLN A 36 3.09 -0.83 4.33
CA GLN A 36 3.73 -0.62 5.63
C GLN A 36 3.69 -1.88 6.48
N PHE A 37 2.57 -2.62 6.44
CA PHE A 37 2.44 -3.87 7.18
C PHE A 37 3.35 -4.95 6.63
N CYS A 38 3.47 -5.08 5.31
CA CYS A 38 4.40 -6.00 4.66
C CYS A 38 5.86 -5.74 5.12
N GLN A 39 6.27 -4.47 5.12
CA GLN A 39 7.61 -4.08 5.59
C GLN A 39 7.83 -4.35 7.07
N GLU A 40 6.82 -4.10 7.91
CA GLU A 40 6.93 -4.26 9.35
C GLU A 40 7.00 -5.74 9.75
N ILE A 41 6.11 -6.59 9.21
CA ILE A 41 6.13 -8.04 9.50
C ILE A 41 7.38 -8.73 8.98
N ALA A 42 7.99 -8.21 7.90
CA ALA A 42 9.25 -8.75 7.38
C ALA A 42 10.37 -8.74 8.42
N LYS A 43 10.36 -7.79 9.36
CA LYS A 43 11.33 -7.70 10.46
C LYS A 43 11.24 -8.88 11.43
N TYR A 44 10.09 -9.55 11.48
CA TYR A 44 9.82 -10.66 12.40
C TYR A 44 9.70 -12.01 11.67
N ASN A 45 9.73 -11.99 10.35
CA ASN A 45 9.59 -13.20 9.55
C ASN A 45 10.68 -14.22 9.89
N PHE A 46 10.27 -15.46 10.15
CA PHE A 46 11.13 -16.57 10.56
C PHE A 46 11.93 -16.35 11.86
N LYS A 47 11.60 -15.37 12.71
CA LYS A 47 12.23 -15.23 14.03
C LYS A 47 11.77 -16.29 15.03
N ALA A 48 10.52 -16.75 14.91
CA ALA A 48 10.04 -17.87 15.70
C ALA A 48 10.55 -19.20 15.12
N LYS A 49 11.10 -20.05 15.98
CA LYS A 49 11.80 -21.28 15.57
C LYS A 49 10.85 -22.45 15.38
N GLY A 50 11.12 -23.29 14.40
CA GLY A 50 10.40 -24.51 14.09
C GLY A 50 10.77 -25.09 12.73
N SER A 51 10.13 -26.17 12.32
CA SER A 51 10.34 -26.82 11.04
C SER A 51 9.47 -26.24 9.93
N GLY A 52 9.87 -26.39 8.67
CA GLY A 52 9.11 -26.00 7.49
C GLY A 52 8.82 -24.50 7.42
N LYS A 53 7.53 -24.13 7.35
CA LYS A 53 7.08 -22.72 7.29
C LYS A 53 6.82 -22.11 8.68
N SER A 54 7.36 -22.70 9.74
CA SER A 54 7.27 -22.16 11.10
C SER A 54 7.86 -20.74 11.15
N GLY A 55 7.16 -19.83 11.81
CA GLY A 55 7.61 -18.44 11.95
C GLY A 55 7.39 -17.56 10.72
N LEU A 56 6.85 -18.09 9.61
CA LEU A 56 6.42 -17.26 8.48
C LEU A 56 5.33 -16.27 8.95
N ILE A 57 5.49 -15.00 8.60
CA ILE A 57 4.42 -14.00 8.71
C ILE A 57 4.37 -13.29 7.35
N ALA A 58 3.26 -13.40 6.64
CA ALA A 58 3.14 -12.88 5.28
C ALA A 58 1.78 -12.21 5.05
N THR A 59 1.78 -11.18 4.22
CA THR A 59 0.59 -10.53 3.68
C THR A 59 0.80 -10.25 2.20
N SER A 60 -0.14 -9.63 1.52
CA SER A 60 0.05 -9.16 0.15
C SER A 60 1.29 -8.27 0.05
N ASN A 61 2.10 -8.51 -0.98
CA ASN A 61 3.23 -7.65 -1.32
C ASN A 61 2.86 -6.85 -2.60
N PRO A 62 2.36 -5.60 -2.46
CA PRO A 62 1.91 -4.82 -3.60
C PRO A 62 3.05 -4.47 -4.57
N GLY A 63 2.76 -4.54 -5.87
CA GLY A 63 3.56 -3.91 -6.93
C GLY A 63 3.44 -2.37 -6.91
N PRO A 64 3.84 -1.67 -7.98
CA PRO A 64 3.75 -0.21 -8.03
C PRO A 64 2.30 0.31 -8.10
N GLU A 65 1.36 -0.52 -8.52
CA GLU A 65 -0.04 -0.15 -8.72
C GLU A 65 -0.78 -0.02 -7.38
N ILE A 66 -1.55 1.07 -7.23
CA ILE A 66 -2.50 1.26 -6.12
C ILE A 66 -3.81 0.60 -6.50
N LEU A 67 -4.11 -0.53 -5.86
CA LEU A 67 -5.30 -1.34 -6.14
C LEU A 67 -6.01 -1.72 -4.85
N SER A 68 -7.33 -1.87 -4.92
CA SER A 68 -8.10 -2.46 -3.83
C SER A 68 -7.68 -3.91 -3.61
N ARG A 69 -7.42 -4.27 -2.34
CA ARG A 69 -6.99 -5.62 -1.94
C ARG A 69 -7.69 -6.04 -0.67
N THR A 70 -8.03 -7.31 -0.58
CA THR A 70 -8.66 -7.88 0.63
C THR A 70 -7.71 -7.98 1.83
N ALA A 71 -6.41 -7.72 1.63
CA ALA A 71 -5.41 -7.77 2.71
C ALA A 71 -5.61 -6.67 3.77
N CYS A 72 -6.18 -5.53 3.37
CA CYS A 72 -6.58 -4.46 4.28
C CYS A 72 -7.91 -3.86 3.81
N GLU A 73 -8.81 -3.64 4.72
CA GLU A 73 -10.11 -2.99 4.48
C GLU A 73 -10.35 -1.93 5.55
N CYS A 74 -10.56 -0.71 5.12
CA CYS A 74 -10.94 0.42 5.96
C CYS A 74 -12.45 0.62 5.92
N SER A 75 -13.05 0.90 7.05
CA SER A 75 -14.47 1.18 7.17
C SER A 75 -14.75 2.18 8.29
N THR A 76 -15.98 2.67 8.37
CA THR A 76 -16.44 3.52 9.48
C THR A 76 -16.39 2.83 10.84
N LYS A 77 -16.30 1.49 10.89
CA LYS A 77 -16.18 0.70 12.12
C LYS A 77 -14.72 0.52 12.54
N GLY A 78 -13.80 0.46 11.59
CA GLY A 78 -12.38 0.22 11.85
C GLY A 78 -11.65 -0.34 10.66
N ILE A 79 -10.43 -0.82 10.91
CA ILE A 79 -9.53 -1.40 9.92
C ILE A 79 -9.42 -2.90 10.15
N THR A 80 -9.62 -3.69 9.10
CA THR A 80 -9.37 -5.14 9.10
C THR A 80 -8.12 -5.43 8.29
N ALA A 81 -7.11 -6.04 8.91
CA ALA A 81 -5.92 -6.52 8.21
C ALA A 81 -5.90 -8.05 8.19
N ARG A 82 -5.57 -8.65 7.02
CA ARG A 82 -5.49 -10.11 6.82
C ARG A 82 -4.08 -10.50 6.44
N PHE A 83 -3.62 -11.62 6.98
CA PHE A 83 -2.27 -12.13 6.79
C PHE A 83 -2.22 -13.64 7.04
N GLU A 84 -1.09 -14.25 6.74
CA GLU A 84 -0.81 -15.64 7.01
C GLU A 84 0.29 -15.75 8.06
N ALA A 85 0.16 -16.73 8.97
CA ALA A 85 1.19 -17.07 9.93
C ALA A 85 1.47 -18.58 9.90
N GLY A 86 2.74 -18.92 9.80
CA GLY A 86 3.23 -20.30 9.95
C GLY A 86 3.37 -20.63 11.43
N PHE A 87 2.44 -21.39 11.99
CA PHE A 87 2.50 -21.76 13.39
C PHE A 87 3.71 -22.64 13.67
N PRO A 88 4.54 -22.24 14.64
CA PRO A 88 5.76 -22.98 14.96
C PRO A 88 5.48 -24.42 15.42
N ALA A 89 6.15 -25.37 14.79
CA ALA A 89 6.05 -26.77 15.13
C ALA A 89 7.38 -27.48 14.88
N ASN A 90 7.61 -28.57 15.59
CA ASN A 90 8.68 -29.53 15.34
C ASN A 90 8.03 -30.84 14.88
N GLY A 91 8.04 -31.11 13.59
CA GLY A 91 7.23 -32.17 13.00
C GLY A 91 5.73 -31.90 13.23
N ARG A 92 5.07 -32.82 13.99
CA ARG A 92 3.64 -32.72 14.32
C ARG A 92 3.35 -32.08 15.68
N THR A 93 4.38 -31.71 16.43
CA THR A 93 4.24 -31.12 17.77
C THR A 93 4.33 -29.61 17.70
N ILE A 94 3.27 -28.90 18.13
CA ILE A 94 3.22 -27.44 18.15
C ILE A 94 4.20 -26.93 19.22
N ASN A 95 5.02 -25.93 18.85
CA ASN A 95 5.84 -25.19 19.77
C ASN A 95 5.06 -23.97 20.30
N SER A 96 4.33 -24.18 21.40
CA SER A 96 3.43 -23.16 21.97
C SER A 96 4.20 -21.89 22.41
N GLY A 97 5.41 -22.02 22.94
CA GLY A 97 6.21 -20.87 23.37
C GLY A 97 6.59 -19.94 22.21
N GLU A 98 6.94 -20.51 21.07
CA GLU A 98 7.25 -19.72 19.86
C GLU A 98 5.97 -19.15 19.22
N LEU A 99 4.84 -19.88 19.29
CA LEU A 99 3.55 -19.37 18.82
C LEU A 99 3.07 -18.18 19.65
N ILE A 100 3.23 -18.22 20.95
CA ILE A 100 2.92 -17.12 21.87
C ILE A 100 3.71 -15.86 21.48
N LYS A 101 5.00 -15.98 21.12
CA LYS A 101 5.80 -14.85 20.64
C LYS A 101 5.20 -14.21 19.40
N ILE A 102 4.76 -15.03 18.41
CA ILE A 102 4.12 -14.49 17.21
C ILE A 102 2.83 -13.75 17.56
N LEU A 103 1.92 -14.39 18.29
CA LEU A 103 0.57 -13.88 18.50
C LEU A 103 0.50 -12.72 19.51
N PHE A 104 1.33 -12.74 20.55
CA PHE A 104 1.21 -11.81 21.68
C PHE A 104 2.38 -10.82 21.80
N ASP A 105 3.44 -10.99 21.00
CA ASP A 105 4.53 -10.02 20.96
C ASP A 105 4.72 -9.41 19.54
N PHE A 106 5.07 -10.21 18.53
CA PHE A 106 5.42 -9.70 17.20
C PHE A 106 4.23 -9.02 16.51
N LEU A 107 3.10 -9.71 16.39
CA LEU A 107 1.92 -9.19 15.71
C LEU A 107 1.33 -7.94 16.39
N PRO A 108 1.15 -7.88 17.72
CA PRO A 108 0.70 -6.66 18.38
C PRO A 108 1.62 -5.45 18.16
N ARG A 109 2.94 -5.66 18.10
CA ARG A 109 3.89 -4.57 17.78
C ARG A 109 3.70 -4.09 16.35
N CYS A 110 3.64 -5.00 15.37
CA CYS A 110 3.41 -4.66 13.98
C CYS A 110 2.08 -3.90 13.81
N VAL A 111 1.01 -4.39 14.43
CA VAL A 111 -0.31 -3.76 14.38
C VAL A 111 -0.29 -2.35 14.94
N LYS A 112 0.32 -2.15 16.11
CA LYS A 112 0.42 -0.82 16.73
C LYS A 112 1.25 0.14 15.87
N THR A 113 2.36 -0.34 15.31
CA THR A 113 3.24 0.50 14.49
C THR A 113 2.55 0.96 13.21
N VAL A 114 1.77 0.09 12.56
CA VAL A 114 1.21 0.34 11.24
C VAL A 114 -0.18 0.95 11.28
N PHE A 115 -1.09 0.35 12.06
CA PHE A 115 -2.52 0.68 11.98
C PHE A 115 -3.00 1.74 12.97
N TYR A 116 -2.12 2.29 13.82
CA TYR A 116 -2.47 3.40 14.69
C TYR A 116 -1.93 4.70 14.08
N TYR A 117 -2.83 5.63 13.71
CA TYR A 117 -2.50 6.89 13.04
C TYR A 117 -1.41 7.69 13.76
N LYS A 118 -1.46 7.74 15.10
CA LYS A 118 -0.45 8.44 15.91
C LYS A 118 0.98 7.92 15.74
N ASN A 119 1.15 6.70 15.25
CA ASN A 119 2.45 6.06 15.02
C ASN A 119 2.90 6.17 13.55
N ARG A 120 2.11 6.85 12.71
CA ARG A 120 2.44 7.10 11.30
C ARG A 120 2.79 8.57 11.10
N PRO A 121 3.75 8.87 10.22
CA PRO A 121 4.01 10.26 9.83
C PRO A 121 2.78 10.84 9.12
N ALA A 122 2.11 11.81 9.74
CA ALA A 122 0.90 12.42 9.18
C ALA A 122 1.13 12.99 7.77
N ARG A 123 2.35 13.50 7.50
CA ARG A 123 2.75 14.00 6.17
C ARG A 123 2.69 12.90 5.10
N GLU A 124 3.14 11.67 5.41
CA GLU A 124 3.08 10.55 4.45
C GLU A 124 1.64 10.14 4.16
N VAL A 125 0.81 10.01 5.18
CA VAL A 125 -0.60 9.65 5.02
C VAL A 125 -1.33 10.72 4.20
N LYS A 126 -1.05 11.99 4.47
CA LYS A 126 -1.59 13.10 3.68
C LYS A 126 -1.14 13.03 2.23
N ALA A 127 0.13 12.82 1.97
CA ALA A 127 0.67 12.74 0.60
C ALA A 127 0.03 11.59 -0.21
N VAL A 128 -0.26 10.45 0.44
CA VAL A 128 -0.98 9.33 -0.20
C VAL A 128 -2.40 9.73 -0.60
N SER A 129 -3.11 10.45 0.26
CA SER A 129 -4.46 10.96 -0.02
C SER A 129 -4.44 12.01 -1.13
N ASP A 130 -3.54 12.99 -1.04
CA ASP A 130 -3.38 14.05 -2.05
C ASP A 130 -3.08 13.47 -3.44
N LEU A 131 -2.18 12.48 -3.50
CA LEU A 131 -1.88 11.78 -4.76
C LEU A 131 -3.09 11.02 -5.32
N ALA A 132 -3.88 10.39 -4.46
CA ALA A 132 -5.08 9.67 -4.89
C ALA A 132 -6.14 10.63 -5.46
N GLU A 133 -6.31 11.79 -4.87
CA GLU A 133 -7.22 12.84 -5.37
C GLU A 133 -6.74 13.41 -6.71
N ASP A 134 -5.45 13.70 -6.85
CA ASP A 134 -4.88 14.17 -8.12
C ASP A 134 -5.02 13.13 -9.23
N GLN A 135 -4.76 11.86 -8.95
CA GLN A 135 -4.95 10.78 -9.91
C GLN A 135 -6.43 10.58 -10.29
N HIS A 136 -7.34 10.76 -9.34
CA HIS A 136 -8.77 10.71 -9.61
C HIS A 136 -9.20 11.90 -10.48
N PHE A 137 -8.73 13.09 -10.16
CA PHE A 137 -8.95 14.30 -10.97
C PHE A 137 -8.49 14.09 -12.42
N ILE A 138 -7.26 13.59 -12.63
CA ILE A 138 -6.76 13.31 -13.99
C ILE A 138 -7.72 12.36 -14.74
N ARG A 139 -8.16 11.27 -14.10
CA ARG A 139 -9.08 10.32 -14.75
C ARG A 139 -10.42 10.96 -15.16
N CYS A 140 -10.97 11.82 -14.33
CA CYS A 140 -12.20 12.56 -14.65
C CYS A 140 -11.96 13.57 -15.80
N GLU A 141 -10.81 14.26 -15.81
CA GLU A 141 -10.45 15.19 -16.87
C GLU A 141 -10.22 14.48 -18.22
N LEU A 142 -9.62 13.28 -18.23
CA LEU A 142 -9.45 12.49 -19.45
C LEU A 142 -10.80 12.19 -20.09
N GLU A 143 -11.79 11.76 -19.32
CA GLU A 143 -13.15 11.51 -19.82
C GLU A 143 -13.79 12.79 -20.39
N ARG A 144 -13.68 13.92 -19.68
CA ARG A 144 -14.21 15.21 -20.11
C ARG A 144 -13.56 15.72 -21.42
N LEU A 145 -12.28 15.42 -21.62
CA LEU A 145 -11.52 15.84 -22.80
C LEU A 145 -11.57 14.84 -23.95
N GLY A 146 -12.25 13.69 -23.78
CA GLY A 146 -12.30 12.63 -24.78
C GLY A 146 -10.97 11.91 -24.98
N LEU A 147 -10.13 11.85 -23.94
CA LEU A 147 -8.82 11.21 -23.93
C LEU A 147 -8.89 9.87 -23.23
N VAL A 148 -8.02 8.95 -23.61
CA VAL A 148 -7.91 7.61 -22.99
C VAL A 148 -6.73 7.47 -22.04
N SER A 149 -5.72 8.34 -22.18
CA SER A 149 -4.56 8.32 -21.28
C SER A 149 -3.83 9.65 -21.21
N PHE A 150 -3.03 9.82 -20.16
CA PHE A 150 -2.13 10.95 -19.94
C PHE A 150 -0.78 10.43 -19.49
N VAL A 151 0.28 10.88 -20.14
CA VAL A 151 1.66 10.56 -19.76
C VAL A 151 2.36 11.85 -19.36
N ALA A 152 2.71 11.95 -18.08
CA ALA A 152 3.38 13.14 -17.55
C ALA A 152 4.80 13.30 -18.10
N ASP A 153 5.20 14.53 -18.38
CA ASP A 153 6.59 14.86 -18.67
C ASP A 153 7.48 14.49 -17.46
N GLY A 154 8.66 13.96 -17.75
CA GLY A 154 9.58 13.46 -16.73
C GLY A 154 9.31 12.02 -16.27
N ALA A 155 8.25 11.36 -16.75
CA ALA A 155 7.97 9.98 -16.43
C ALA A 155 9.06 9.03 -16.94
N ILE A 156 9.47 8.06 -16.11
CA ILE A 156 10.39 6.99 -16.52
C ILE A 156 9.55 5.80 -16.95
N LEU A 157 9.37 5.65 -18.26
CA LEU A 157 8.52 4.60 -18.82
C LEU A 157 9.18 3.21 -18.86
N PRO A 158 10.48 3.06 -19.24
CA PRO A 158 11.09 1.74 -19.31
C PRO A 158 11.39 1.17 -17.91
N ARG A 159 11.14 -0.14 -17.76
CA ARG A 159 11.48 -0.89 -16.54
C ARG A 159 12.88 -1.48 -16.65
N GLU A 160 13.51 -1.73 -15.50
CA GLU A 160 14.85 -2.32 -15.38
C GLU A 160 14.94 -3.70 -16.09
N SER A 161 13.86 -4.50 -16.01
CA SER A 161 13.73 -5.79 -16.68
C SER A 161 12.27 -6.21 -16.82
N GLY A 162 11.99 -7.26 -17.58
CA GLY A 162 10.64 -7.80 -17.77
C GLY A 162 9.96 -8.27 -16.48
N ILE A 163 10.73 -8.67 -15.48
CA ILE A 163 10.25 -9.16 -14.19
C ILE A 163 10.35 -8.12 -13.06
N SER A 164 10.98 -6.98 -13.33
CA SER A 164 11.15 -5.88 -12.34
C SER A 164 10.13 -4.77 -12.59
N SER A 165 9.54 -4.26 -11.53
CA SER A 165 8.72 -3.03 -11.56
C SER A 165 9.54 -1.76 -11.34
N ARG A 166 10.86 -1.88 -11.13
CA ARG A 166 11.74 -0.73 -10.92
C ARG A 166 11.97 0.03 -12.22
N PRO A 167 12.01 1.38 -12.18
CA PRO A 167 12.40 2.17 -13.33
C PRO A 167 13.82 1.81 -13.79
N MET A 168 14.05 1.83 -15.11
CA MET A 168 15.37 1.61 -15.68
C MET A 168 16.29 2.78 -15.29
N LYS A 169 17.46 2.47 -14.73
CA LYS A 169 18.46 3.47 -14.40
C LYS A 169 19.09 4.05 -15.68
N GLY A 170 19.29 5.35 -15.69
CA GLY A 170 19.91 6.06 -16.84
C GLY A 170 19.02 6.15 -18.08
N SER A 171 17.74 5.82 -17.98
CA SER A 171 16.78 6.02 -19.07
C SER A 171 16.48 7.52 -19.28
N VAL A 172 16.15 7.88 -20.51
CA VAL A 172 15.70 9.23 -20.86
C VAL A 172 14.29 9.43 -20.32
N PRO A 173 14.03 10.48 -19.52
CA PRO A 173 12.68 10.82 -19.10
C PRO A 173 11.79 11.14 -20.29
N PHE A 174 10.51 10.77 -20.18
CA PHE A 174 9.54 11.09 -21.22
C PHE A 174 9.37 12.60 -21.37
N GLN A 175 9.26 13.08 -22.59
CA GLN A 175 8.95 14.44 -22.94
C GLN A 175 7.87 14.47 -24.02
N SER A 176 6.80 15.18 -23.78
CA SER A 176 5.67 15.24 -24.70
C SER A 176 6.04 16.02 -25.98
N PRO A 177 5.64 15.50 -27.16
CA PRO A 177 5.70 16.28 -28.41
C PRO A 177 4.84 17.53 -28.30
N ASP A 178 5.27 18.65 -28.89
CA ASP A 178 4.55 19.93 -28.77
C ASP A 178 3.10 19.87 -29.30
N SER A 179 2.85 19.05 -30.34
CA SER A 179 1.52 18.85 -30.92
C SER A 179 0.53 18.10 -30.03
N LEU A 180 1.01 17.36 -29.03
CA LEU A 180 0.19 16.53 -28.12
C LEU A 180 0.34 16.99 -26.66
N ARG A 181 1.14 18.02 -26.42
CA ARG A 181 1.36 18.56 -25.07
C ARG A 181 0.11 19.21 -24.54
N MET A 182 -0.22 18.88 -23.32
CA MET A 182 -1.31 19.50 -22.58
C MET A 182 -0.91 19.79 -21.15
N GLU A 183 -1.67 20.65 -20.49
CA GLU A 183 -1.49 21.01 -19.09
C GLU A 183 -2.74 20.70 -18.29
N LEU A 184 -2.56 20.17 -17.08
CA LEU A 184 -3.61 19.97 -16.10
C LEU A 184 -3.22 20.68 -14.80
N ASN A 185 -4.20 21.29 -14.14
CA ASN A 185 -4.01 21.91 -12.83
C ASN A 185 -4.56 20.95 -11.77
N LEU A 186 -3.67 20.25 -11.10
CA LEU A 186 -4.02 19.26 -10.07
C LEU A 186 -4.48 19.95 -8.78
N PRO A 187 -5.41 19.35 -8.03
CA PRO A 187 -5.90 19.90 -6.76
C PRO A 187 -4.80 20.14 -5.72
N HIS A 188 -3.80 19.25 -5.65
CA HIS A 188 -2.79 19.30 -4.59
C HIS A 188 -1.37 19.59 -5.09
N HIS A 189 -0.99 19.08 -6.26
CA HIS A 189 0.39 19.22 -6.78
C HIS A 189 0.53 20.30 -7.86
N GLY A 190 -0.51 21.12 -8.07
CA GLY A 190 -0.47 22.25 -8.99
C GLY A 190 -0.37 21.81 -10.46
N ARG A 191 0.34 22.60 -11.26
CA ARG A 191 0.40 22.39 -12.71
C ARG A 191 1.29 21.19 -13.07
N ILE A 192 0.75 20.30 -13.91
CA ILE A 192 1.48 19.19 -14.52
C ILE A 192 1.36 19.29 -16.05
N THR A 193 2.44 19.04 -16.76
CA THR A 193 2.48 18.94 -18.22
C THR A 193 2.68 17.50 -18.65
N GLY A 194 2.20 17.17 -19.84
CA GLY A 194 2.34 15.84 -20.39
C GLY A 194 1.63 15.68 -21.73
N MET A 195 1.58 14.44 -22.21
CA MET A 195 0.91 14.08 -23.45
C MET A 195 -0.46 13.47 -23.17
N GLY A 196 -1.51 14.02 -23.78
CA GLY A 196 -2.83 13.42 -23.84
C GLY A 196 -2.98 12.56 -25.09
N LEU A 197 -3.57 11.36 -24.92
CA LEU A 197 -3.87 10.41 -26.01
C LEU A 197 -5.36 10.15 -26.08
#